data_dcc95b8242b09877d0baaceaf0825f68
#
_entry.id   dcc95b8242b09877d0baaceaf0825f68
#
_cell.length_a   1.000
_cell.length_b   1.000
_cell.length_c   1.000
_cell.angle_alpha   90.00
_cell.angle_beta   90.00
_cell.angle_gamma   90.00
#
_symmetry.space_group_name_H-M   'P 1'
#
loop_
_entity.id
_entity.type
_entity.pdbx_description
1 polymer ?
#
loop_
_entity_poly.entity_id
_entity_poly.type
_entity_poly.pdbx_seq_one_letter_code
_entity_poly.pdbx_strand_id
1 'polypeptide(L)'
;MTFTTIGAAKKQTGLIYIGNINQSSKLAKNGKVNHQYTYGVYLAPANTSGFNVCPYSTPECRKGCLATSGRAGIRLDDGINRAERCRINKTRLFYEQPEFFMAWLIAEIKAAQAKAIVDGYGFSVRLNCTSDIDWQNVKVDGKNIFEIFPNVTFYDYTKNPNKFINKPDNYHLTFSYTGRNWHLCEALLNSGYNVAMVFDVKDEKELPAMYKGYKVVNGDITDYRVDDSKGVIVGLKWKRIADRKAEKEVLQSCFVVKKHEYALSNVQEMVLV
;
A
#
# COMPACT_ATOMS: atom_id res chain seq x y z
N MET A 1 4.79 -21.71 -18.43
CA MET A 1 5.09 -22.78 -17.45
C MET A 1 3.87 -22.98 -16.58
N THR A 2 3.47 -24.22 -16.35
CA THR A 2 2.33 -24.56 -15.47
C THR A 2 2.86 -25.31 -14.25
N PHE A 3 2.17 -25.21 -13.13
CA PHE A 3 2.44 -26.01 -11.94
C PHE A 3 1.14 -26.67 -11.44
N THR A 4 1.27 -27.81 -10.79
CA THR A 4 0.12 -28.58 -10.27
C THR A 4 -0.25 -28.21 -8.84
N THR A 5 0.71 -27.70 -8.05
CA THR A 5 0.53 -27.33 -6.64
C THR A 5 1.41 -26.15 -6.28
N ILE A 6 1.04 -25.41 -5.20
CA ILE A 6 1.88 -24.34 -4.62
C ILE A 6 3.28 -24.89 -4.25
N GLY A 7 3.37 -26.14 -3.79
CA GLY A 7 4.65 -26.78 -3.49
C GLY A 7 5.55 -26.94 -4.70
N ALA A 8 4.98 -27.29 -5.86
CA ALA A 8 5.71 -27.37 -7.13
C ALA A 8 6.21 -26.00 -7.58
N ALA A 9 5.37 -24.94 -7.46
CA ALA A 9 5.78 -23.58 -7.80
C ALA A 9 6.96 -23.09 -6.93
N LYS A 10 6.94 -23.37 -5.63
CA LYS A 10 8.05 -23.06 -4.70
C LYS A 10 9.35 -23.75 -5.12
N LYS A 11 9.29 -25.06 -5.46
CA LYS A 11 10.46 -25.83 -5.88
C LYS A 11 11.03 -25.29 -7.19
N GLN A 12 10.18 -24.92 -8.14
CA GLN A 12 10.58 -24.44 -9.45
C GLN A 12 11.26 -23.07 -9.42
N THR A 13 10.80 -22.16 -8.54
CA THR A 13 11.26 -20.77 -8.50
C THR A 13 12.25 -20.48 -7.39
N GLY A 14 12.34 -21.32 -6.37
CA GLY A 14 13.07 -21.05 -5.13
C GLY A 14 12.40 -20.00 -4.24
N LEU A 15 11.26 -19.44 -4.63
CA LEU A 15 10.47 -18.54 -3.82
C LEU A 15 9.60 -19.32 -2.83
N ILE A 16 9.39 -18.76 -1.64
CA ILE A 16 8.57 -19.40 -0.61
C ILE A 16 7.09 -19.11 -0.82
N TYR A 17 6.75 -17.91 -1.33
CA TYR A 17 5.39 -17.44 -1.60
C TYR A 17 5.41 -16.18 -2.47
N ILE A 18 4.29 -15.87 -3.11
CA ILE A 18 4.05 -14.56 -3.77
C ILE A 18 3.62 -13.54 -2.72
N GLY A 19 2.59 -13.85 -1.92
CA GLY A 19 2.12 -13.07 -0.79
C GLY A 19 1.86 -13.95 0.44
N ASN A 20 1.50 -13.31 1.56
CA ASN A 20 1.15 -14.07 2.77
C ASN A 20 0.18 -13.27 3.65
N ILE A 21 -0.57 -13.98 4.50
CA ILE A 21 -1.44 -13.40 5.53
C ILE A 21 -0.57 -12.67 6.56
N ASN A 22 -0.97 -11.43 6.90
CA ASN A 22 -0.39 -10.66 8.01
C ASN A 22 1.15 -10.55 7.96
N GLN A 23 1.72 -10.52 6.76
CA GLN A 23 3.16 -10.58 6.50
C GLN A 23 3.97 -9.44 7.14
N SER A 24 3.34 -8.32 7.46
CA SER A 24 3.97 -7.20 8.16
C SER A 24 3.25 -6.89 9.45
N SER A 25 3.95 -6.21 10.38
CA SER A 25 3.34 -5.73 11.63
C SER A 25 2.11 -4.84 11.39
N LYS A 26 2.08 -4.11 10.27
CA LYS A 26 0.97 -3.25 9.89
C LYS A 26 -0.25 -4.10 9.48
N LEU A 27 -0.07 -5.11 8.63
CA LEU A 27 -1.16 -6.02 8.25
C LEU A 27 -1.62 -6.89 9.43
N ALA A 28 -0.69 -7.28 10.33
CA ALA A 28 -1.04 -8.05 11.52
C ALA A 28 -1.94 -7.27 12.50
N LYS A 29 -1.89 -5.92 12.49
CA LYS A 29 -2.83 -5.09 13.27
C LYS A 29 -4.27 -5.24 12.78
N ASN A 30 -4.50 -5.50 11.50
CA ASN A 30 -5.83 -5.71 10.94
C ASN A 30 -6.52 -6.92 11.60
N GLY A 31 -5.78 -8.00 11.86
CA GLY A 31 -6.29 -9.16 12.60
C GLY A 31 -6.71 -8.80 14.03
N LYS A 32 -5.92 -7.98 14.71
CA LYS A 32 -6.16 -7.58 16.10
C LYS A 32 -7.26 -6.53 16.26
N VAL A 33 -7.33 -5.57 15.36
CA VAL A 33 -8.22 -4.40 15.49
C VAL A 33 -9.54 -4.62 14.73
N ASN A 34 -9.47 -5.14 13.50
CA ASN A 34 -10.62 -5.27 12.61
C ASN A 34 -11.13 -6.72 12.48
N HIS A 35 -10.49 -7.68 13.14
CA HIS A 35 -10.77 -9.12 12.98
C HIS A 35 -10.66 -9.59 11.53
N GLN A 36 -9.66 -9.04 10.80
CA GLN A 36 -9.44 -9.27 9.37
C GLN A 36 -8.08 -9.89 9.11
N TYR A 37 -8.03 -11.02 8.41
CA TYR A 37 -6.79 -11.48 7.79
C TYR A 37 -6.57 -10.72 6.49
N THR A 38 -5.38 -10.16 6.33
CA THR A 38 -4.99 -9.48 5.10
C THR A 38 -3.86 -10.23 4.42
N TYR A 39 -4.13 -10.76 3.23
CA TYR A 39 -3.12 -11.31 2.34
C TYR A 39 -2.40 -10.15 1.62
N GLY A 40 -1.10 -10.02 1.80
CA GLY A 40 -0.31 -8.92 1.26
C GLY A 40 0.74 -9.35 0.25
N VAL A 41 0.82 -8.64 -0.89
CA VAL A 41 1.86 -8.83 -1.91
C VAL A 41 2.90 -7.70 -1.80
N TYR A 42 4.16 -8.08 -1.66
CA TYR A 42 5.30 -7.15 -1.56
C TYR A 42 6.24 -7.37 -2.75
N LEU A 43 6.23 -6.44 -3.70
CA LEU A 43 7.13 -6.40 -4.84
C LEU A 43 8.26 -5.40 -4.60
N ALA A 44 9.31 -5.46 -5.42
CA ALA A 44 10.42 -4.50 -5.37
C ALA A 44 9.93 -3.12 -5.85
N PRO A 45 10.06 -2.05 -5.03
CA PRO A 45 9.48 -0.75 -5.35
C PRO A 45 10.18 -0.07 -6.52
N ALA A 46 9.46 0.77 -7.24
CA ALA A 46 9.93 1.55 -8.38
C ALA A 46 10.72 0.68 -9.37
N ASN A 47 11.95 1.04 -9.71
CA ASN A 47 12.80 0.34 -10.68
C ASN A 47 13.80 -0.65 -10.05
N THR A 48 13.66 -0.99 -8.76
CA THR A 48 14.64 -1.80 -8.03
C THR A 48 14.88 -3.18 -8.66
N SER A 49 13.90 -3.75 -9.33
CA SER A 49 14.01 -5.06 -10.00
C SER A 49 14.47 -4.99 -11.45
N GLY A 50 14.60 -3.80 -12.02
CA GLY A 50 14.73 -3.54 -13.45
C GLY A 50 13.39 -3.23 -14.16
N PHE A 51 12.26 -3.47 -13.49
CA PHE A 51 10.91 -3.14 -13.97
C PHE A 51 10.28 -2.06 -13.09
N ASN A 52 9.58 -1.11 -13.70
CA ASN A 52 8.90 -0.05 -12.96
C ASN A 52 7.52 -0.49 -12.47
N VAL A 53 7.40 -0.76 -11.17
CA VAL A 53 6.13 -1.12 -10.52
C VAL A 53 5.41 0.07 -9.88
N CYS A 54 5.96 1.30 -10.00
CA CYS A 54 5.40 2.52 -9.39
C CYS A 54 5.47 3.70 -10.39
N PRO A 55 4.75 3.65 -11.52
CA PRO A 55 4.90 4.64 -12.60
C PRO A 55 4.56 6.07 -12.16
N TYR A 56 3.68 6.24 -11.18
CA TYR A 56 3.26 7.55 -10.64
C TYR A 56 4.05 7.99 -9.40
N SER A 57 5.14 7.29 -9.04
CA SER A 57 5.95 7.67 -7.89
C SER A 57 6.80 8.91 -8.17
N THR A 58 6.84 9.85 -7.22
CA THR A 58 7.76 11.00 -7.25
C THR A 58 9.15 10.62 -6.71
N PRO A 59 10.20 11.44 -6.94
CA PRO A 59 11.49 11.23 -6.31
C PRO A 59 11.42 11.12 -4.80
N GLU A 60 10.61 11.94 -4.14
CA GLU A 60 10.42 11.96 -2.69
C GLU A 60 9.75 10.64 -2.22
N CYS A 61 8.73 10.19 -2.96
CA CYS A 61 8.10 8.90 -2.67
C CYS A 61 9.09 7.73 -2.77
N ARG A 62 9.97 7.72 -3.77
CA ARG A 62 10.98 6.68 -3.93
C ARG A 62 12.03 6.72 -2.82
N LYS A 63 12.52 7.92 -2.44
CA LYS A 63 13.47 8.11 -1.33
C LYS A 63 12.86 7.73 0.02
N GLY A 64 11.62 8.14 0.28
CA GLY A 64 10.88 7.86 1.50
C GLY A 64 10.13 6.53 1.52
N CYS A 65 10.43 5.61 0.60
CA CYS A 65 9.67 4.37 0.45
C CYS A 65 9.76 3.50 1.71
N LEU A 66 8.59 3.06 2.21
CA LEU A 66 8.49 2.18 3.37
C LEU A 66 9.15 0.81 3.17
N ALA A 67 9.45 0.43 1.92
CA ALA A 67 10.21 -0.79 1.62
C ALA A 67 11.63 -0.77 2.20
N THR A 68 12.18 0.43 2.49
CA THR A 68 13.51 0.63 3.08
C THR A 68 13.45 1.08 4.54
N SER A 69 12.27 1.11 5.16
CA SER A 69 12.09 1.53 6.56
C SER A 69 12.20 0.38 7.55
N GLY A 70 12.63 0.67 8.79
CA GLY A 70 12.74 -0.30 9.86
C GLY A 70 13.66 -1.48 9.52
N ARG A 71 13.28 -2.70 9.88
CA ARG A 71 14.08 -3.92 9.61
C ARG A 71 14.27 -4.21 8.11
N ALA A 72 13.39 -3.72 7.25
CA ALA A 72 13.53 -3.86 5.81
C ALA A 72 14.64 -2.97 5.22
N GLY A 73 15.12 -1.98 5.95
CA GLY A 73 16.25 -1.12 5.58
C GLY A 73 17.61 -1.65 6.03
N ILE A 74 17.67 -2.74 6.81
CA ILE A 74 18.94 -3.32 7.25
C ILE A 74 19.59 -4.04 6.07
N ARG A 75 20.77 -3.57 5.65
CA ARG A 75 21.55 -4.18 4.57
C ARG A 75 22.53 -5.20 5.12
N LEU A 76 22.74 -6.28 4.36
CA LEU A 76 23.80 -7.25 4.60
C LEU A 76 25.09 -6.79 3.90
N ASP A 77 26.19 -7.53 4.07
CA ASP A 77 27.51 -7.20 3.53
C ASP A 77 27.53 -7.04 2.00
N ASP A 78 26.61 -7.71 1.27
CA ASP A 78 26.40 -7.58 -0.19
C ASP A 78 25.55 -6.35 -0.59
N GLY A 79 25.14 -5.52 0.37
CA GLY A 79 24.32 -4.32 0.13
C GLY A 79 22.84 -4.57 -0.14
N ILE A 80 22.39 -5.84 -0.27
CA ILE A 80 20.99 -6.23 -0.53
C ILE A 80 20.54 -7.18 0.57
N ASN A 81 19.45 -6.84 1.27
CA ASN A 81 18.91 -7.75 2.28
C ASN A 81 18.05 -8.86 1.64
N ARG A 82 17.84 -9.93 2.42
CA ARG A 82 17.07 -11.11 1.96
C ARG A 82 15.64 -10.75 1.51
N ALA A 83 15.00 -9.80 2.20
CA ALA A 83 13.63 -9.38 1.87
C ALA A 83 13.60 -8.62 0.54
N GLU A 84 14.57 -7.77 0.29
CA GLU A 84 14.73 -7.04 -0.97
C GLU A 84 14.97 -7.99 -2.14
N ARG A 85 15.89 -8.96 -1.98
CA ARG A 85 16.15 -10.00 -2.98
C ARG A 85 14.89 -10.81 -3.32
N CYS A 86 14.13 -11.20 -2.30
CA CYS A 86 12.86 -11.89 -2.49
C CYS A 86 11.85 -11.05 -3.28
N ARG A 87 11.73 -9.75 -2.97
CA ARG A 87 10.86 -8.83 -3.70
C ARG A 87 11.29 -8.65 -5.15
N ILE A 88 12.60 -8.53 -5.41
CA ILE A 88 13.17 -8.45 -6.78
C ILE A 88 12.78 -9.69 -7.58
N ASN A 89 13.00 -10.88 -7.02
CA ASN A 89 12.70 -12.14 -7.71
C ASN A 89 11.19 -12.29 -8.00
N LYS A 90 10.33 -11.90 -7.06
CA LYS A 90 8.87 -11.87 -7.29
C LYS A 90 8.47 -10.91 -8.40
N THR A 91 9.08 -9.73 -8.43
CA THR A 91 8.78 -8.72 -9.46
C THR A 91 9.24 -9.21 -10.83
N ARG A 92 10.42 -9.79 -10.92
CA ARG A 92 10.89 -10.40 -12.18
C ARG A 92 9.97 -11.52 -12.62
N LEU A 93 9.58 -12.42 -11.72
CA LEU A 93 8.63 -13.48 -12.04
C LEU A 93 7.30 -12.93 -12.60
N PHE A 94 6.80 -11.84 -12.04
CA PHE A 94 5.57 -11.19 -12.52
C PHE A 94 5.69 -10.69 -13.96
N TYR A 95 6.83 -10.08 -14.34
CA TYR A 95 7.02 -9.54 -15.68
C TYR A 95 7.51 -10.57 -16.70
N GLU A 96 8.35 -11.50 -16.28
CA GLU A 96 8.98 -12.49 -17.16
C GLU A 96 8.10 -13.74 -17.37
N GLN A 97 7.25 -14.07 -16.39
CA GLN A 97 6.35 -15.23 -16.43
C GLN A 97 4.97 -14.87 -15.82
N PRO A 98 4.22 -13.94 -16.43
CA PRO A 98 3.00 -13.38 -15.84
C PRO A 98 1.92 -14.45 -15.60
N GLU A 99 1.70 -15.37 -16.52
CA GLU A 99 0.71 -16.45 -16.35
C GLU A 99 1.05 -17.36 -15.17
N PHE A 100 2.32 -17.74 -15.03
CA PHE A 100 2.77 -18.54 -13.89
C PHE A 100 2.61 -17.79 -12.57
N PHE A 101 3.01 -16.50 -12.50
CA PHE A 101 2.87 -15.67 -11.33
C PHE A 101 1.39 -15.55 -10.93
N MET A 102 0.51 -15.26 -11.90
CA MET A 102 -0.92 -15.06 -11.62
C MET A 102 -1.61 -16.37 -11.19
N ALA A 103 -1.28 -17.50 -11.81
CA ALA A 103 -1.79 -18.80 -11.38
C ALA A 103 -1.40 -19.10 -9.92
N TRP A 104 -0.15 -18.81 -9.55
CA TRP A 104 0.32 -18.99 -8.18
C TRP A 104 -0.34 -18.02 -7.21
N LEU A 105 -0.45 -16.74 -7.55
CA LEU A 105 -1.15 -15.72 -6.77
C LEU A 105 -2.60 -16.14 -6.49
N ILE A 106 -3.32 -16.59 -7.52
CA ILE A 106 -4.71 -17.06 -7.40
C ILE A 106 -4.79 -18.27 -6.45
N ALA A 107 -3.89 -19.25 -6.57
CA ALA A 107 -3.86 -20.41 -5.69
C ALA A 107 -3.59 -20.03 -4.23
N GLU A 108 -2.67 -19.09 -3.98
CA GLU A 108 -2.37 -18.61 -2.62
C GLU A 108 -3.53 -17.80 -2.02
N ILE A 109 -4.21 -16.94 -2.81
CA ILE A 109 -5.38 -16.19 -2.32
C ILE A 109 -6.51 -17.15 -1.93
N LYS A 110 -6.78 -18.19 -2.74
CA LYS A 110 -7.78 -19.24 -2.41
C LYS A 110 -7.44 -19.95 -1.09
N ALA A 111 -6.18 -20.36 -0.93
CA ALA A 111 -5.72 -21.04 0.29
C ALA A 111 -5.80 -20.12 1.53
N ALA A 112 -5.42 -18.84 1.35
CA ALA A 112 -5.49 -17.84 2.42
C ALA A 112 -6.93 -17.51 2.83
N GLN A 113 -7.85 -17.42 1.88
CA GLN A 113 -9.28 -17.23 2.14
C GLN A 113 -9.88 -18.43 2.90
N ALA A 114 -9.58 -19.65 2.46
CA ALA A 114 -10.02 -20.86 3.15
C ALA A 114 -9.51 -20.90 4.60
N LYS A 115 -8.25 -20.53 4.82
CA LYS A 115 -7.71 -20.42 6.17
C LYS A 115 -8.43 -19.37 7.02
N ALA A 116 -8.74 -18.21 6.49
CA ALA A 116 -9.46 -17.15 7.20
C ALA A 116 -10.86 -17.64 7.63
N ILE A 117 -11.56 -18.36 6.76
CA ILE A 117 -12.88 -18.95 7.06
C ILE A 117 -12.76 -19.96 8.23
N VAL A 118 -11.78 -20.87 8.18
CA VAL A 118 -11.56 -21.87 9.23
C VAL A 118 -11.23 -21.22 10.57
N ASP A 119 -10.43 -20.15 10.55
CA ASP A 119 -10.02 -19.42 11.76
C ASP A 119 -11.12 -18.45 12.27
N GLY A 120 -12.24 -18.27 11.53
CA GLY A 120 -13.33 -17.37 11.90
C GLY A 120 -13.02 -15.89 11.67
N TYR A 121 -12.08 -15.56 10.79
CA TYR A 121 -11.69 -14.18 10.45
C TYR A 121 -12.32 -13.72 9.14
N GLY A 122 -12.60 -12.42 9.03
CA GLY A 122 -12.81 -11.79 7.72
C GLY A 122 -11.54 -11.86 6.86
N PHE A 123 -11.68 -11.72 5.54
CA PHE A 123 -10.56 -11.84 4.61
C PHE A 123 -10.49 -10.65 3.65
N SER A 124 -9.30 -10.12 3.48
CA SER A 124 -9.01 -9.05 2.54
C SER A 124 -7.65 -9.25 1.86
N VAL A 125 -7.46 -8.60 0.70
CA VAL A 125 -6.23 -8.68 -0.09
C VAL A 125 -5.68 -7.28 -0.34
N ARG A 126 -4.36 -7.13 -0.17
CA ARG A 126 -3.62 -5.93 -0.52
C ARG A 126 -2.52 -6.28 -1.52
N LEU A 127 -2.75 -5.95 -2.79
CA LEU A 127 -1.84 -6.33 -3.89
C LEU A 127 -0.64 -5.39 -4.04
N ASN A 128 -0.79 -4.13 -3.63
CA ASN A 128 0.22 -3.08 -3.77
C ASN A 128 0.81 -2.66 -2.41
N CYS A 129 1.34 -3.59 -1.62
CA CYS A 129 1.98 -3.24 -0.35
C CYS A 129 3.21 -2.35 -0.52
N THR A 130 3.99 -2.55 -1.60
CA THR A 130 5.20 -1.79 -1.95
C THR A 130 5.30 -1.46 -3.44
N SER A 131 4.19 -1.52 -4.16
CA SER A 131 4.05 -1.23 -5.59
C SER A 131 2.85 -0.34 -5.87
N ASP A 132 2.62 0.01 -7.12
CA ASP A 132 1.43 0.73 -7.59
C ASP A 132 1.03 0.20 -8.99
N ILE A 133 1.04 -1.13 -9.14
CA ILE A 133 0.62 -1.82 -10.36
C ILE A 133 -0.88 -1.64 -10.57
N ASP A 134 -1.28 -1.44 -11.81
CA ASP A 134 -2.69 -1.39 -12.21
C ASP A 134 -3.22 -2.81 -12.46
N TRP A 135 -3.63 -3.47 -11.37
CA TRP A 135 -4.16 -4.83 -11.39
C TRP A 135 -5.50 -4.96 -12.14
N GLN A 136 -6.20 -3.85 -12.41
CA GLN A 136 -7.42 -3.86 -13.21
C GLN A 136 -7.12 -4.24 -14.67
N ASN A 137 -5.92 -3.94 -15.13
CA ASN A 137 -5.45 -4.23 -16.48
C ASN A 137 -4.63 -5.53 -16.59
N VAL A 138 -4.37 -6.24 -15.47
CA VAL A 138 -3.72 -7.56 -15.48
C VAL A 138 -4.78 -8.63 -15.62
N LYS A 139 -4.83 -9.30 -16.77
CA LYS A 139 -5.87 -10.29 -17.09
C LYS A 139 -5.31 -11.70 -17.20
N VAL A 140 -6.10 -12.67 -16.72
CA VAL A 140 -5.91 -14.11 -16.91
C VAL A 140 -7.22 -14.66 -17.47
N ASP A 141 -7.17 -15.32 -18.61
CA ASP A 141 -8.36 -15.82 -19.31
C ASP A 141 -9.44 -14.76 -19.48
N GLY A 142 -9.03 -13.53 -19.82
CA GLY A 142 -9.91 -12.38 -20.03
C GLY A 142 -10.44 -11.68 -18.77
N LYS A 143 -10.18 -12.22 -17.56
CA LYS A 143 -10.63 -11.66 -16.27
C LYS A 143 -9.47 -11.09 -15.47
N ASN A 144 -9.70 -9.97 -14.79
CA ASN A 144 -8.75 -9.46 -13.80
C ASN A 144 -8.96 -10.15 -12.43
N ILE A 145 -8.05 -9.91 -11.50
CA ILE A 145 -8.07 -10.56 -10.17
C ILE A 145 -9.35 -10.24 -9.36
N PHE A 146 -9.93 -9.07 -9.53
CA PHE A 146 -11.13 -8.63 -8.85
C PHE A 146 -12.37 -9.38 -9.35
N GLU A 147 -12.42 -9.66 -10.66
CA GLU A 147 -13.47 -10.45 -11.31
C GLU A 147 -13.35 -11.96 -11.01
N ILE A 148 -12.11 -12.44 -10.76
CA ILE A 148 -11.86 -13.82 -10.33
C ILE A 148 -12.32 -14.05 -8.88
N PHE A 149 -12.26 -13.00 -8.04
CA PHE A 149 -12.62 -13.05 -6.63
C PHE A 149 -13.70 -11.99 -6.28
N PRO A 150 -14.92 -12.09 -6.82
CA PRO A 150 -15.93 -11.04 -6.67
C PRO A 150 -16.37 -10.81 -5.20
N ASN A 151 -16.26 -11.83 -4.35
CA ASN A 151 -16.65 -11.78 -2.94
C ASN A 151 -15.46 -11.51 -1.99
N VAL A 152 -14.29 -11.17 -2.51
CA VAL A 152 -13.12 -10.81 -1.72
C VAL A 152 -12.95 -9.30 -1.75
N THR A 153 -12.74 -8.71 -0.58
CA THR A 153 -12.42 -7.30 -0.44
C THR A 153 -10.94 -7.04 -0.76
N PHE A 154 -10.69 -6.19 -1.74
CA PHE A 154 -9.36 -5.69 -2.06
C PHE A 154 -9.22 -4.24 -1.64
N TYR A 155 -8.03 -3.85 -1.17
CA TYR A 155 -7.75 -2.45 -0.87
C TYR A 155 -6.29 -2.11 -1.09
N ASP A 156 -6.01 -0.88 -1.55
CA ASP A 156 -4.65 -0.42 -1.79
C ASP A 156 -4.54 1.11 -1.63
N TYR A 157 -3.30 1.57 -1.55
CA TYR A 157 -2.94 2.96 -1.74
C TYR A 157 -2.43 3.16 -3.17
N THR A 158 -2.81 4.25 -3.81
CA THR A 158 -2.35 4.53 -5.17
C THR A 158 -2.02 6.01 -5.38
N LYS A 159 -1.12 6.30 -6.31
CA LYS A 159 -0.85 7.64 -6.85
C LYS A 159 -1.39 7.80 -8.27
N ASN A 160 -1.95 6.72 -8.83
CA ASN A 160 -2.56 6.74 -10.15
C ASN A 160 -4.04 7.14 -10.06
N PRO A 161 -4.43 8.35 -10.48
CA PRO A 161 -5.83 8.77 -10.44
C PRO A 161 -6.72 7.97 -11.40
N ASN A 162 -6.16 7.40 -12.46
CA ASN A 162 -6.93 6.63 -13.45
C ASN A 162 -7.50 5.34 -12.88
N LYS A 163 -6.95 4.81 -11.79
CA LYS A 163 -7.49 3.63 -11.10
C LYS A 163 -8.88 3.84 -10.50
N PHE A 164 -9.31 5.08 -10.33
CA PHE A 164 -10.65 5.40 -9.83
C PHE A 164 -11.72 5.39 -10.94
N ILE A 165 -11.28 5.35 -12.21
CA ILE A 165 -12.18 5.24 -13.38
C ILE A 165 -12.56 3.77 -13.55
N ASN A 166 -13.87 3.46 -13.60
CA ASN A 166 -14.40 2.10 -13.73
C ASN A 166 -13.82 1.11 -12.71
N LYS A 167 -13.55 1.60 -11.50
CA LYS A 167 -13.02 0.80 -10.39
C LYS A 167 -13.99 -0.33 -10.02
N PRO A 168 -13.53 -1.59 -9.88
CA PRO A 168 -14.36 -2.68 -9.36
C PRO A 168 -14.93 -2.36 -7.97
N ASP A 169 -16.18 -2.76 -7.70
CA ASP A 169 -16.87 -2.45 -6.44
C ASP A 169 -16.14 -3.05 -5.22
N ASN A 170 -15.53 -4.23 -5.38
CA ASN A 170 -14.76 -4.91 -4.35
C ASN A 170 -13.31 -4.40 -4.21
N TYR A 171 -12.93 -3.31 -4.91
CA TYR A 171 -11.60 -2.70 -4.82
C TYR A 171 -11.67 -1.31 -4.17
N HIS A 172 -11.19 -1.18 -2.95
CA HIS A 172 -11.16 0.05 -2.16
C HIS A 172 -9.82 0.76 -2.30
N LEU A 173 -9.83 1.99 -2.79
CA LEU A 173 -8.62 2.76 -3.05
C LEU A 173 -8.55 3.98 -2.14
N THR A 174 -7.36 4.18 -1.56
CA THR A 174 -6.97 5.42 -0.89
C THR A 174 -5.93 6.12 -1.77
N PHE A 175 -6.24 7.33 -2.22
CA PHE A 175 -5.30 8.11 -3.03
C PHE A 175 -4.15 8.62 -2.17
N SER A 176 -2.95 8.78 -2.73
CA SER A 176 -1.80 9.23 -1.96
C SER A 176 -1.37 10.63 -2.38
N TYR A 177 -1.30 11.54 -1.43
CA TYR A 177 -0.69 12.86 -1.61
C TYR A 177 0.80 12.75 -1.90
N THR A 178 1.30 13.58 -2.81
CA THR A 178 2.70 13.57 -3.25
C THR A 178 3.45 14.88 -2.98
N GLY A 179 2.77 15.85 -2.37
CA GLY A 179 3.27 17.22 -2.19
C GLY A 179 2.88 18.18 -3.32
N ARG A 180 2.52 17.67 -4.51
CA ARG A 180 2.26 18.50 -5.70
C ARG A 180 0.94 18.22 -6.40
N ASN A 181 0.16 17.25 -5.90
CA ASN A 181 -1.09 16.80 -6.52
C ASN A 181 -2.33 17.16 -5.70
N TRP A 182 -2.31 18.30 -4.97
CA TRP A 182 -3.44 18.68 -4.11
C TRP A 182 -4.76 18.78 -4.90
N HIS A 183 -4.74 19.35 -6.10
CA HIS A 183 -5.92 19.47 -6.96
C HIS A 183 -6.60 18.11 -7.24
N LEU A 184 -5.82 17.03 -7.42
CA LEU A 184 -6.37 15.66 -7.56
C LEU A 184 -6.86 15.12 -6.23
N CYS A 185 -6.15 15.40 -5.13
CA CYS A 185 -6.57 14.99 -3.80
C CYS A 185 -7.92 15.61 -3.44
N GLU A 186 -8.08 16.91 -3.65
CA GLU A 186 -9.31 17.64 -3.37
C GLU A 186 -10.49 17.15 -4.23
N ALA A 187 -10.28 16.94 -5.52
CA ALA A 187 -11.31 16.38 -6.40
C ALA A 187 -11.78 14.99 -5.93
N LEU A 188 -10.86 14.13 -5.50
CA LEU A 188 -11.18 12.80 -5.00
C LEU A 188 -11.86 12.85 -3.62
N LEU A 189 -11.42 13.72 -2.71
CA LEU A 189 -12.08 13.92 -1.41
C LEU A 189 -13.53 14.40 -1.60
N ASN A 190 -13.77 15.37 -2.48
CA ASN A 190 -15.10 15.86 -2.83
C ASN A 190 -15.99 14.79 -3.48
N SER A 191 -15.37 13.82 -4.15
CA SER A 191 -16.05 12.64 -4.73
C SER A 191 -16.25 11.51 -3.71
N GLY A 192 -15.92 11.71 -2.43
CA GLY A 192 -16.08 10.73 -1.36
C GLY A 192 -14.98 9.68 -1.26
N TYR A 193 -13.87 9.84 -1.98
CA TYR A 193 -12.69 8.99 -1.80
C TYR A 193 -11.77 9.53 -0.72
N ASN A 194 -10.95 8.66 -0.14
CA ASN A 194 -10.02 9.02 0.92
C ASN A 194 -8.62 9.30 0.38
N VAL A 195 -7.89 10.20 1.03
CA VAL A 195 -6.54 10.60 0.64
C VAL A 195 -5.57 10.38 1.80
N ALA A 196 -4.51 9.60 1.56
CA ALA A 196 -3.44 9.40 2.52
C ALA A 196 -2.40 10.53 2.42
N MET A 197 -2.06 11.11 3.57
CA MET A 197 -1.06 12.17 3.68
C MET A 197 -0.10 11.88 4.84
N VAL A 198 1.18 12.17 4.63
CA VAL A 198 2.21 12.01 5.66
C VAL A 198 2.43 13.35 6.36
N PHE A 199 2.37 13.33 7.69
CA PHE A 199 2.56 14.48 8.55
C PHE A 199 3.88 14.40 9.32
N ASP A 200 4.53 15.56 9.50
CA ASP A 200 5.74 15.71 10.31
C ASP A 200 5.36 15.78 11.79
N VAL A 201 4.94 14.65 12.34
CA VAL A 201 4.60 14.48 13.75
C VAL A 201 5.44 13.38 14.37
N LYS A 202 5.75 13.50 15.65
CA LYS A 202 6.50 12.50 16.42
C LYS A 202 5.60 11.39 16.95
N ASP A 203 4.38 11.73 17.31
CA ASP A 203 3.35 10.81 17.78
C ASP A 203 2.11 10.94 16.90
N GLU A 204 1.38 9.84 16.69
CA GLU A 204 0.11 9.86 15.96
C GLU A 204 -1.00 10.67 16.65
N LYS A 205 -0.87 10.95 17.95
CA LYS A 205 -1.77 11.82 18.70
C LYS A 205 -1.60 13.31 18.34
N GLU A 206 -0.49 13.68 17.71
CA GLU A 206 -0.20 15.03 17.25
C GLU A 206 -0.77 15.30 15.84
N LEU A 207 -1.42 14.31 15.21
CA LEU A 207 -2.12 14.54 13.93
C LEU A 207 -3.19 15.62 14.10
N PRO A 208 -3.31 16.57 13.14
CA PRO A 208 -4.35 17.59 13.22
C PRO A 208 -5.74 16.92 13.09
N ALA A 209 -6.76 17.50 13.72
CA ALA A 209 -8.14 17.04 13.55
C ALA A 209 -8.67 17.34 12.13
N MET A 210 -8.22 18.47 11.56
CA MET A 210 -8.61 18.94 10.23
C MET A 210 -7.38 19.41 9.44
N TYR A 211 -7.43 19.27 8.13
CA TYR A 211 -6.44 19.88 7.22
C TYR A 211 -7.12 20.31 5.93
N LYS A 212 -6.98 21.59 5.59
CA LYS A 212 -7.61 22.21 4.40
C LYS A 212 -9.12 21.96 4.31
N GLY A 213 -9.85 22.01 5.44
CA GLY A 213 -11.29 21.80 5.51
C GLY A 213 -11.75 20.33 5.51
N TYR A 214 -10.83 19.37 5.51
CA TYR A 214 -11.16 17.94 5.54
C TYR A 214 -10.76 17.32 6.87
N LYS A 215 -11.61 16.41 7.38
CA LYS A 215 -11.32 15.64 8.59
C LYS A 215 -10.11 14.74 8.40
N VAL A 216 -9.22 14.73 9.40
CA VAL A 216 -8.06 13.81 9.43
C VAL A 216 -8.36 12.65 10.37
N VAL A 217 -8.20 11.43 9.89
CA VAL A 217 -8.31 10.20 10.67
C VAL A 217 -6.94 9.55 10.84
N ASN A 218 -6.69 8.90 11.96
CA ASN A 218 -5.41 8.27 12.25
C ASN A 218 -5.24 6.96 11.44
N GLY A 219 -4.40 6.98 10.41
CA GLY A 219 -4.08 5.85 9.54
C GLY A 219 -3.02 4.89 10.08
N ASP A 220 -2.45 5.15 11.27
CA ASP A 220 -1.45 4.28 11.89
C ASP A 220 -2.02 3.26 12.89
N ILE A 221 -3.30 3.40 13.27
CA ILE A 221 -4.00 2.44 14.14
C ILE A 221 -4.08 1.07 13.46
N THR A 222 -4.55 1.02 12.22
CA THR A 222 -4.69 -0.18 11.40
C THR A 222 -4.32 0.13 9.95
N ASP A 223 -4.07 -0.89 9.15
CA ASP A 223 -3.86 -0.72 7.68
C ASP A 223 -5.15 -0.90 6.88
N TYR A 224 -6.19 -1.46 7.49
CA TYR A 224 -7.48 -1.73 6.87
C TYR A 224 -8.27 -0.43 6.67
N ARG A 225 -8.35 0.04 5.40
CA ARG A 225 -8.93 1.33 5.04
C ARG A 225 -10.40 1.25 4.59
N VAL A 226 -10.94 0.04 4.56
CA VAL A 226 -12.30 -0.20 4.04
C VAL A 226 -13.38 0.39 4.95
N ASP A 227 -13.12 0.40 6.26
CA ASP A 227 -14.05 0.91 7.28
C ASP A 227 -13.92 2.42 7.54
N ASP A 228 -12.97 3.09 6.90
CA ASP A 228 -12.78 4.53 7.08
C ASP A 228 -14.01 5.31 6.55
N SER A 229 -14.38 6.39 7.21
CA SER A 229 -15.37 7.35 6.70
C SER A 229 -14.96 7.84 5.32
N LYS A 230 -15.94 8.21 4.48
CA LYS A 230 -15.68 8.71 3.12
C LYS A 230 -15.27 10.20 3.15
N GLY A 231 -14.43 10.60 2.19
CA GLY A 231 -14.01 11.99 2.01
C GLY A 231 -13.10 12.50 3.11
N VAL A 232 -12.29 11.62 3.73
CA VAL A 232 -11.38 11.98 4.82
C VAL A 232 -9.92 11.87 4.40
N ILE A 233 -9.08 12.65 5.08
CA ILE A 233 -7.63 12.51 5.00
C ILE A 233 -7.18 11.43 5.97
N VAL A 234 -6.51 10.40 5.47
CA VAL A 234 -5.86 9.37 6.26
C VAL A 234 -4.48 9.87 6.65
N GLY A 235 -4.38 10.42 7.85
CA GLY A 235 -3.14 10.96 8.41
C GLY A 235 -2.18 9.85 8.81
N LEU A 236 -0.96 9.93 8.30
CA LEU A 236 0.12 8.99 8.58
C LEU A 236 1.30 9.75 9.19
N LYS A 237 1.87 9.20 10.26
CA LYS A 237 3.10 9.70 10.86
C LYS A 237 4.28 9.40 9.94
N TRP A 238 5.22 10.36 9.79
CA TRP A 238 6.50 10.08 9.15
C TRP A 238 7.22 8.92 9.82
N LYS A 239 7.72 7.99 9.01
CA LYS A 239 8.50 6.84 9.49
C LYS A 239 9.95 6.99 9.03
N ARG A 240 10.86 6.95 9.99
CA ARG A 240 12.30 7.05 9.73
C ARG A 240 12.75 6.01 8.72
N ILE A 241 13.64 6.43 7.82
CA ILE A 241 14.33 5.59 6.86
C ILE A 241 15.82 5.47 7.22
N ALA A 242 16.48 4.44 6.70
CA ALA A 242 17.89 4.16 7.05
C ALA A 242 18.83 5.23 6.50
N ASP A 243 18.60 5.74 5.28
CA ASP A 243 19.39 6.80 4.65
C ASP A 243 19.02 8.17 5.24
N ARG A 244 19.91 8.70 6.09
CA ARG A 244 19.72 9.99 6.77
C ARG A 244 19.73 11.20 5.85
N LYS A 245 20.48 11.15 4.75
CA LYS A 245 20.50 12.22 3.75
C LYS A 245 19.19 12.26 3.00
N ALA A 246 18.73 11.11 2.51
CA ALA A 246 17.43 10.99 1.87
C ALA A 246 16.27 11.37 2.82
N GLU A 247 16.35 10.97 4.11
CA GLU A 247 15.37 11.37 5.13
C GLU A 247 15.25 12.89 5.24
N LYS A 248 16.37 13.60 5.37
CA LYS A 248 16.42 15.06 5.47
C LYS A 248 15.81 15.72 4.23
N GLU A 249 16.16 15.23 3.03
CA GLU A 249 15.63 15.76 1.76
C GLU A 249 14.12 15.58 1.67
N VAL A 250 13.59 14.40 2.02
CA VAL A 250 12.13 14.15 2.01
C VAL A 250 11.42 14.98 3.05
N LEU A 251 11.97 15.09 4.27
CA LEU A 251 11.41 15.94 5.32
C LEU A 251 11.42 17.43 4.97
N GLN A 252 12.30 17.90 4.11
CA GLN A 252 12.33 19.29 3.63
C GLN A 252 11.42 19.53 2.42
N SER A 253 10.91 18.47 1.80
CA SER A 253 10.03 18.56 0.63
C SER A 253 8.56 18.77 1.01
N CYS A 254 7.72 19.09 0.01
CA CYS A 254 6.27 19.18 0.17
C CYS A 254 5.57 17.81 0.32
N PHE A 255 6.32 16.69 0.23
CA PHE A 255 5.76 15.35 0.38
C PHE A 255 5.24 15.09 1.80
N VAL A 256 5.88 15.71 2.80
CA VAL A 256 5.51 15.62 4.21
C VAL A 256 4.91 16.94 4.65
N VAL A 257 3.66 16.93 5.10
CA VAL A 257 2.94 18.11 5.60
C VAL A 257 3.56 18.60 6.91
N LYS A 258 3.94 19.88 6.96
CA LYS A 258 4.61 20.48 8.11
C LYS A 258 3.64 21.01 9.14
N LYS A 259 4.08 21.04 10.41
CA LYS A 259 3.28 21.52 11.53
C LYS A 259 2.72 22.95 11.28
N HIS A 260 3.52 23.85 10.71
CA HIS A 260 3.07 25.21 10.42
C HIS A 260 1.97 25.29 9.36
N GLU A 261 1.86 24.30 8.44
CA GLU A 261 0.85 24.30 7.39
C GLU A 261 -0.57 24.03 7.92
N TYR A 262 -0.72 23.35 9.06
CA TYR A 262 -2.02 23.06 9.66
C TYR A 262 -2.27 23.81 11.00
N ALA A 263 -1.26 24.38 11.61
CA ALA A 263 -1.43 25.20 12.81
C ALA A 263 -2.27 26.46 12.54
N LEU A 264 -2.17 27.02 11.33
CA LEU A 264 -2.94 28.21 10.93
C LEU A 264 -4.40 27.90 10.57
N SER A 265 -4.70 26.71 10.08
CA SER A 265 -6.08 26.33 9.75
C SER A 265 -6.96 26.16 11.01
N ASN A 266 -6.38 25.76 12.14
CA ASN A 266 -7.11 25.67 13.41
C ASN A 266 -7.43 27.03 14.03
N VAL A 267 -6.71 28.11 13.68
CA VAL A 267 -6.94 29.47 14.18
C VAL A 267 -8.07 30.16 13.40
N GLN A 268 -8.23 29.89 12.12
CA GLN A 268 -9.30 30.50 11.32
C GLN A 268 -10.70 29.98 11.68
N GLU A 269 -10.83 28.71 12.12
CA GLU A 269 -12.12 28.19 12.60
C GLU A 269 -12.50 28.72 13.99
N MET A 270 -11.53 29.08 14.83
CA MET A 270 -11.82 29.69 16.16
C MET A 270 -12.26 31.17 16.09
N VAL A 271 -12.06 31.83 14.96
CA VAL A 271 -12.43 33.27 14.78
C VAL A 271 -13.82 33.42 14.13
N LEU A 272 -14.44 32.33 13.68
CA LEU A 272 -15.76 32.32 13.03
C LEU A 272 -16.88 31.69 13.88
N VAL A 273 -16.64 31.52 15.19
CA VAL A 273 -17.66 31.13 16.19
C VAL A 273 -17.87 32.33 17.16
#